data_84038a94dec35704fdf2e177e6914d76
#
_entry.id   84038a94dec35704fdf2e177e6914d76
#
_cell.length_a   1.000
_cell.length_b   1.000
_cell.length_c   1.000
_cell.angle_alpha   90.00
_cell.angle_beta   90.00
_cell.angle_gamma   90.00
#
_symmetry.space_group_name_H-M   'P 1'
#
loop_
_entity.id
_entity.type
_entity.pdbx_description
1 polymer ?
#
loop_
_entity_poly.entity_id
_entity_poly.type
_entity_poly.pdbx_seq_one_letter_code
_entity_poly.pdbx_strand_id
1 'polypeptide(L)'
;MFKNYLKIAWKVLLRHKLFTFISLFGISFTLLILVIITSFIDHTVGRETPETRQNRILSVTYFRLSTPKGGNFVGPLVSYYFLDKYVRSLEIPERVTIGNFHKNIITYKDQKKFNFALKYTDGEFWNIYDFKFIEGKGYSTTDVNLVNPVAVITADVRKKYFDDRTALGEYIKLGKKDFRVIGVVDNVSLLRILPYSDVWVPIT
;
A
#
# COMPACT_ATOMS: atom_id res chain seq x y z
N MET A 1 38.03 -23.34 -35.22
CA MET A 1 37.27 -24.45 -34.63
C MET A 1 35.87 -24.03 -34.21
N PHE A 2 35.68 -22.97 -33.42
CA PHE A 2 34.35 -22.52 -32.92
C PHE A 2 33.29 -22.30 -34.01
N LYS A 3 33.63 -21.65 -35.14
CA LYS A 3 32.72 -21.44 -36.27
C LYS A 3 32.15 -22.74 -36.87
N ASN A 4 32.92 -23.81 -36.89
CA ASN A 4 32.49 -25.10 -37.43
C ASN A 4 31.48 -25.78 -36.48
N TYR A 5 31.71 -25.73 -35.15
CA TYR A 5 30.78 -26.25 -34.19
C TYR A 5 29.43 -25.50 -34.23
N LEU A 6 29.47 -24.17 -34.35
CA LEU A 6 28.26 -23.35 -34.48
C LEU A 6 27.48 -23.70 -35.76
N LYS A 7 28.16 -23.93 -36.89
CA LYS A 7 27.52 -24.31 -38.15
C LYS A 7 26.91 -25.71 -38.11
N ILE A 8 27.55 -26.65 -37.42
CA ILE A 8 27.01 -28.01 -37.22
C ILE A 8 25.78 -27.95 -36.30
N ALA A 9 25.87 -27.24 -35.15
CA ALA A 9 24.76 -27.05 -34.25
C ALA A 9 23.53 -26.45 -34.96
N TRP A 10 23.73 -25.40 -35.77
CA TRP A 10 22.68 -24.77 -36.55
C TRP A 10 21.98 -25.74 -37.53
N LYS A 11 22.77 -26.56 -38.24
CA LYS A 11 22.24 -27.59 -39.14
C LYS A 11 21.42 -28.66 -38.41
N VAL A 12 21.86 -29.08 -37.22
CA VAL A 12 21.15 -30.06 -36.40
C VAL A 12 19.81 -29.47 -35.90
N LEU A 13 19.80 -28.23 -35.43
CA LEU A 13 18.58 -27.52 -35.00
C LEU A 13 17.56 -27.40 -36.14
N LEU A 14 18.03 -27.07 -37.36
CA LEU A 14 17.14 -26.97 -38.50
C LEU A 14 16.63 -28.35 -39.01
N ARG A 15 17.35 -29.44 -38.76
CA ARG A 15 16.95 -30.80 -39.12
C ARG A 15 15.80 -31.31 -38.24
N HIS A 16 15.76 -30.93 -36.96
CA HIS A 16 14.73 -31.35 -36.00
C HIS A 16 13.86 -30.19 -35.56
N LYS A 17 13.18 -29.57 -36.51
CA LYS A 17 12.40 -28.32 -36.33
C LYS A 17 11.44 -28.36 -35.14
N LEU A 18 10.65 -29.44 -35.01
CA LEU A 18 9.65 -29.58 -33.94
C LEU A 18 10.31 -29.65 -32.57
N PHE A 19 11.35 -30.46 -32.43
CA PHE A 19 12.09 -30.59 -31.16
C PHE A 19 12.78 -29.29 -30.77
N THR A 20 13.38 -28.62 -31.75
CA THR A 20 14.03 -27.31 -31.53
C THR A 20 13.01 -26.25 -31.11
N PHE A 21 11.84 -26.22 -31.76
CA PHE A 21 10.78 -25.30 -31.38
C PHE A 21 10.29 -25.53 -29.96
N ILE A 22 10.01 -26.77 -29.56
CA ILE A 22 9.57 -27.13 -28.19
C ILE A 22 10.64 -26.74 -27.17
N SER A 23 11.92 -27.05 -27.46
CA SER A 23 13.01 -26.72 -26.53
C SER A 23 13.22 -25.22 -26.38
N LEU A 24 13.22 -24.46 -27.48
CA LEU A 24 13.37 -23.00 -27.44
C LEU A 24 12.17 -22.34 -26.76
N PHE A 25 10.95 -22.81 -27.07
CA PHE A 25 9.75 -22.32 -26.44
C PHE A 25 9.78 -22.59 -24.92
N GLY A 26 10.16 -23.79 -24.50
CA GLY A 26 10.29 -24.15 -23.08
C GLY A 26 11.28 -23.26 -22.34
N ILE A 27 12.48 -23.06 -22.92
CA ILE A 27 13.51 -22.19 -22.31
C ILE A 27 13.02 -20.75 -22.26
N SER A 28 12.46 -20.21 -23.34
CA SER A 28 11.95 -18.83 -23.38
C SER A 28 10.82 -18.62 -22.40
N PHE A 29 9.89 -19.57 -22.27
CA PHE A 29 8.79 -19.51 -21.33
C PHE A 29 9.27 -19.57 -19.89
N THR A 30 10.25 -20.43 -19.58
CA THR A 30 10.85 -20.52 -18.25
C THR A 30 11.54 -19.22 -17.86
N LEU A 31 12.33 -18.64 -18.78
CA LEU A 31 13.00 -17.35 -18.55
C LEU A 31 12.00 -16.22 -18.34
N LEU A 32 10.91 -16.20 -19.11
CA LEU A 32 9.85 -15.21 -18.96
C LEU A 32 9.20 -15.30 -17.57
N ILE A 33 8.85 -16.51 -17.12
CA ILE A 33 8.29 -16.72 -15.78
C ILE A 33 9.29 -16.26 -14.70
N LEU A 34 10.56 -16.61 -14.86
CA LEU A 34 11.61 -16.23 -13.91
C LEU A 34 11.75 -14.71 -13.80
N VAL A 35 11.74 -14.00 -14.93
CA VAL A 35 11.78 -12.52 -14.93
C VAL A 35 10.55 -11.93 -14.27
N ILE A 36 9.36 -12.48 -14.52
CA ILE A 36 8.12 -12.00 -13.87
C ILE A 36 8.19 -12.21 -12.35
N ILE A 37 8.62 -13.40 -11.91
CA ILE A 37 8.73 -13.72 -10.48
C ILE A 37 9.77 -12.83 -9.79
N THR A 38 10.95 -12.67 -10.38
CA THR A 38 11.99 -11.80 -9.80
C THR A 38 11.55 -10.35 -9.73
N SER A 39 10.91 -9.82 -10.77
CA SER A 39 10.35 -8.47 -10.78
C SER A 39 9.26 -8.30 -9.71
N PHE A 40 8.40 -9.30 -9.55
CA PHE A 40 7.35 -9.28 -8.52
C PHE A 40 7.95 -9.29 -7.10
N ILE A 41 8.96 -10.14 -6.86
CA ILE A 41 9.65 -10.19 -5.57
C ILE A 41 10.35 -8.85 -5.29
N ASP A 42 11.07 -8.31 -6.26
CA ASP A 42 11.79 -7.03 -6.12
C ASP A 42 10.83 -5.89 -5.78
N HIS A 43 9.70 -5.81 -6.47
CA HIS A 43 8.67 -4.81 -6.19
C HIS A 43 7.98 -5.00 -4.83
N THR A 44 7.85 -6.25 -4.34
CA THR A 44 7.17 -6.54 -3.07
C THR A 44 8.10 -6.37 -1.87
N VAL A 45 9.36 -6.79 -2.00
CA VAL A 45 10.37 -6.78 -0.92
C VAL A 45 11.28 -5.56 -1.00
N GLY A 46 11.35 -4.89 -2.15
CA GLY A 46 12.16 -3.70 -2.38
C GLY A 46 11.82 -2.56 -1.41
N ARG A 47 12.83 -1.78 -1.03
CA ARG A 47 12.68 -0.61 -0.16
C ARG A 47 12.16 0.60 -0.95
N GLU A 48 10.90 0.55 -1.35
CA GLU A 48 10.24 1.64 -2.06
C GLU A 48 9.36 2.46 -1.12
N THR A 49 9.13 3.71 -1.48
CA THR A 49 8.17 4.57 -0.77
C THR A 49 6.78 3.95 -0.78
N PRO A 50 6.02 4.04 0.33
CA PRO A 50 6.36 4.72 1.59
C PRO A 50 7.06 3.83 2.62
N GLU A 51 7.45 2.60 2.33
CA GLU A 51 8.03 1.61 3.26
C GLU A 51 9.56 1.50 3.15
N THR A 52 10.27 2.61 3.10
CA THR A 52 11.74 2.63 2.96
C THR A 52 12.47 1.96 4.13
N ARG A 53 11.84 1.91 5.31
CA ARG A 53 12.38 1.37 6.56
C ARG A 53 11.71 0.08 7.02
N GLN A 54 11.27 -0.79 6.10
CA GLN A 54 10.55 -2.04 6.41
C GLN A 54 11.24 -2.90 7.47
N ASN A 55 12.58 -2.98 7.45
CA ASN A 55 13.36 -3.76 8.41
C ASN A 55 13.31 -3.25 9.87
N ARG A 56 12.72 -2.07 10.10
CA ARG A 56 12.53 -1.46 11.43
C ARG A 56 11.05 -1.35 11.82
N ILE A 57 10.13 -1.77 10.97
CA ILE A 57 8.69 -1.70 11.20
C ILE A 57 8.20 -3.07 11.66
N LEU A 58 7.61 -3.13 12.85
CA LEU A 58 6.87 -4.28 13.34
C LEU A 58 5.38 -3.99 13.22
N SER A 59 4.68 -4.83 12.46
CA SER A 59 3.24 -4.71 12.28
C SER A 59 2.51 -5.78 13.07
N VAL A 60 1.61 -5.36 13.96
CA VAL A 60 0.76 -6.25 14.73
C VAL A 60 -0.65 -6.16 14.17
N THR A 61 -1.08 -7.19 13.44
CA THR A 61 -2.36 -7.23 12.75
C THR A 61 -3.37 -8.18 13.38
N TYR A 62 -2.90 -9.09 14.24
CA TYR A 62 -3.74 -10.08 14.93
C TYR A 62 -3.43 -10.09 16.41
N PHE A 63 -4.49 -10.20 17.22
CA PHE A 63 -4.41 -10.32 18.67
C PHE A 63 -5.07 -11.61 19.12
N ARG A 64 -4.48 -12.23 20.13
CA ARG A 64 -5.07 -13.35 20.85
C ARG A 64 -5.40 -12.91 22.27
N LEU A 65 -6.67 -12.87 22.59
CA LEU A 65 -7.15 -12.60 23.94
C LEU A 65 -7.63 -13.91 24.54
N SER A 66 -7.07 -14.30 25.68
CA SER A 66 -7.45 -15.49 26.42
C SER A 66 -8.05 -15.08 27.75
N THR A 67 -9.19 -15.65 28.11
CA THR A 67 -9.80 -15.46 29.42
C THR A 67 -9.35 -16.58 30.37
N PRO A 68 -9.26 -16.32 31.69
CA PRO A 68 -8.92 -17.36 32.67
C PRO A 68 -9.87 -18.57 32.67
N LYS A 69 -11.10 -18.40 32.15
CA LYS A 69 -12.12 -19.43 32.03
C LYS A 69 -12.07 -20.21 30.70
N GLY A 70 -10.98 -20.09 29.92
CA GLY A 70 -10.75 -20.88 28.70
C GLY A 70 -11.35 -20.29 27.41
N GLY A 71 -11.94 -19.10 27.43
CA GLY A 71 -12.38 -18.41 26.22
C GLY A 71 -11.17 -17.83 25.46
N ASN A 72 -11.07 -18.14 24.17
CA ASN A 72 -10.04 -17.57 23.30
C ASN A 72 -10.71 -16.76 22.19
N PHE A 73 -10.26 -15.53 22.01
CA PHE A 73 -10.56 -14.71 20.84
C PHE A 73 -9.27 -14.48 20.06
N VAL A 74 -9.30 -14.78 18.77
CA VAL A 74 -8.19 -14.49 17.85
C VAL A 74 -8.75 -13.68 16.69
N GLY A 75 -8.22 -12.50 16.46
CA GLY A 75 -8.69 -11.69 15.35
C GLY A 75 -8.02 -10.31 15.26
N PRO A 76 -8.30 -9.57 14.18
CA PRO A 76 -7.77 -8.22 13.97
C PRO A 76 -8.60 -7.14 14.69
N LEU A 77 -9.72 -7.51 15.34
CA LEU A 77 -10.67 -6.56 15.92
C LEU A 77 -10.29 -6.24 17.37
N VAL A 78 -9.43 -5.25 17.52
CA VAL A 78 -9.12 -4.65 18.83
C VAL A 78 -9.54 -3.20 18.78
N SER A 79 -10.17 -2.72 19.87
CA SER A 79 -10.62 -1.32 19.92
C SER A 79 -9.45 -0.35 19.93
N TYR A 80 -9.64 0.82 19.31
CA TYR A 80 -8.65 1.90 19.35
C TYR A 80 -8.24 2.24 20.78
N TYR A 81 -9.20 2.32 21.69
CA TYR A 81 -8.95 2.59 23.12
C TYR A 81 -7.99 1.59 23.76
N PHE A 82 -8.12 0.30 23.43
CA PHE A 82 -7.20 -0.73 23.96
C PHE A 82 -5.79 -0.53 23.42
N LEU A 83 -5.66 -0.29 22.13
CA LEU A 83 -4.36 -0.06 21.48
C LEU A 83 -3.69 1.21 22.01
N ASP A 84 -4.45 2.28 22.13
CA ASP A 84 -3.97 3.56 22.63
C ASP A 84 -3.47 3.44 24.08
N LYS A 85 -4.22 2.76 24.93
CA LYS A 85 -3.91 2.60 26.34
C LYS A 85 -2.73 1.66 26.60
N TYR A 86 -2.67 0.52 25.90
CA TYR A 86 -1.73 -0.56 26.25
C TYR A 86 -0.57 -0.71 25.25
N VAL A 87 -0.75 -0.33 23.99
CA VAL A 87 0.30 -0.46 22.99
C VAL A 87 1.10 0.83 22.85
N ARG A 88 0.45 1.99 22.90
CA ARG A 88 1.14 3.27 22.82
C ARG A 88 2.00 3.56 24.08
N SER A 89 1.68 2.96 25.21
CA SER A 89 2.47 3.08 26.44
C SER A 89 3.73 2.19 26.50
N LEU A 90 3.98 1.38 25.46
CA LEU A 90 5.19 0.57 25.41
C LEU A 90 6.43 1.46 25.21
N GLU A 91 7.47 1.24 26.00
CA GLU A 91 8.73 2.00 25.95
C GLU A 91 9.72 1.50 24.88
N ILE A 92 9.54 0.26 24.39
CA ILE A 92 10.47 -0.36 23.45
C ILE A 92 10.37 0.25 22.04
N PRO A 93 9.18 0.50 21.45
CA PRO A 93 9.08 1.11 20.13
C PRO A 93 9.46 2.59 20.17
N GLU A 94 10.28 3.03 19.23
CA GLU A 94 10.60 4.46 19.03
C GLU A 94 9.33 5.28 18.71
N ARG A 95 8.44 4.70 17.91
CA ARG A 95 7.16 5.30 17.51
C ARG A 95 6.09 4.23 17.37
N VAL A 96 4.87 4.59 17.67
CA VAL A 96 3.69 3.72 17.53
C VAL A 96 2.63 4.45 16.72
N THR A 97 2.15 3.83 15.66
CA THR A 97 0.97 4.29 14.91
C THR A 97 -0.15 3.27 15.02
N ILE A 98 -1.36 3.78 15.09
CA ILE A 98 -2.59 2.98 15.12
C ILE A 98 -3.44 3.38 13.92
N GLY A 99 -3.86 2.37 13.18
CA GLY A 99 -4.73 2.57 12.01
C GLY A 99 -5.54 1.32 11.71
N ASN A 100 -6.54 1.45 10.88
CA ASN A 100 -7.30 0.31 10.36
C ASN A 100 -6.76 -0.15 9.01
N PHE A 101 -7.21 -1.30 8.54
CA PHE A 101 -7.10 -1.64 7.13
C PHE A 101 -8.02 -0.72 6.32
N HIS A 102 -7.65 -0.44 5.07
CA HIS A 102 -8.51 0.35 4.20
C HIS A 102 -9.87 -0.34 3.98
N LYS A 103 -10.90 0.46 3.81
CA LYS A 103 -12.23 0.03 3.40
C LYS A 103 -12.66 0.81 2.16
N ASN A 104 -13.39 0.16 1.28
CA ASN A 104 -13.94 0.86 0.13
C ASN A 104 -15.07 1.79 0.54
N ILE A 105 -15.03 3.03 0.03
CA ILE A 105 -16.08 4.02 0.19
C ILE A 105 -16.53 4.51 -1.18
N ILE A 106 -17.85 4.59 -1.33
CA ILE A 106 -18.44 5.15 -2.54
C ILE A 106 -18.79 6.61 -2.27
N THR A 107 -18.40 7.48 -3.17
CA THR A 107 -18.77 8.90 -3.17
C THR A 107 -19.25 9.34 -4.54
N TYR A 108 -19.98 10.43 -4.59
CA TYR A 108 -20.54 10.99 -5.80
C TYR A 108 -20.14 12.46 -5.91
N LYS A 109 -19.78 12.89 -7.11
CA LYS A 109 -19.57 14.29 -7.47
C LYS A 109 -20.00 14.48 -8.92
N ASP A 110 -20.78 15.52 -9.20
CA ASP A 110 -21.26 15.86 -10.54
C ASP A 110 -21.85 14.66 -11.30
N GLN A 111 -22.72 13.89 -10.62
CA GLN A 111 -23.36 12.64 -11.10
C GLN A 111 -22.37 11.48 -11.40
N LYS A 112 -21.07 11.66 -11.21
CA LYS A 112 -20.08 10.60 -11.33
C LYS A 112 -19.93 9.85 -10.03
N LYS A 113 -19.84 8.52 -10.12
CA LYS A 113 -19.59 7.62 -8.98
C LYS A 113 -18.11 7.33 -8.89
N PHE A 114 -17.55 7.50 -7.68
CA PHE A 114 -16.17 7.15 -7.36
C PHE A 114 -16.15 6.09 -6.27
N ASN A 115 -15.21 5.17 -6.36
CA ASN A 115 -14.93 4.17 -5.32
C ASN A 115 -13.46 4.32 -4.91
N PHE A 116 -13.25 4.69 -3.64
CA PHE A 116 -11.92 4.93 -3.10
C PHE A 116 -11.66 4.02 -1.90
N ALA A 117 -10.42 3.57 -1.76
CA ALA A 117 -9.93 2.96 -0.55
C ALA A 117 -9.75 4.06 0.51
N LEU A 118 -10.46 3.98 1.62
CA LEU A 118 -10.40 4.90 2.75
C LEU A 118 -9.73 4.24 3.95
N LYS A 119 -8.76 4.91 4.54
CA LYS A 119 -8.05 4.46 5.74
C LYS A 119 -8.09 5.52 6.83
N TYR A 120 -8.27 5.05 8.06
CA TYR A 120 -8.18 5.89 9.27
C TYR A 120 -6.83 5.64 9.92
N THR A 121 -6.08 6.71 10.22
CA THR A 121 -4.77 6.62 10.88
C THR A 121 -4.60 7.75 11.89
N ASP A 122 -3.64 7.60 12.78
CA ASP A 122 -3.19 8.68 13.67
C ASP A 122 -2.12 9.55 13.00
N GLY A 123 -1.66 10.60 13.71
CA GLY A 123 -0.66 11.53 13.19
C GLY A 123 0.75 10.92 13.08
N GLU A 124 1.07 9.89 13.88
CA GLU A 124 2.38 9.23 13.85
C GLU A 124 2.56 8.37 12.58
N PHE A 125 1.49 8.02 11.91
CA PHE A 125 1.53 7.31 10.64
C PHE A 125 2.46 7.97 9.61
N TRP A 126 2.42 9.28 9.49
CA TRP A 126 3.23 10.07 8.56
C TRP A 126 4.71 10.16 8.96
N ASN A 127 5.03 9.90 10.21
CA ASN A 127 6.41 9.87 10.73
C ASN A 127 7.06 8.49 10.59
N ILE A 128 6.25 7.41 10.52
CA ILE A 128 6.72 6.04 10.38
C ILE A 128 6.92 5.68 8.91
N TYR A 129 5.98 6.09 8.06
CA TYR A 129 6.01 5.85 6.62
C TYR A 129 6.53 7.07 5.86
N ASP A 130 7.47 6.84 4.96
CA ASP A 130 8.11 7.90 4.15
C ASP A 130 7.28 8.19 2.90
N PHE A 131 6.11 8.82 3.06
CA PHE A 131 5.29 9.22 1.93
C PHE A 131 5.93 10.36 1.14
N LYS A 132 5.92 10.25 -0.17
CA LYS A 132 6.33 11.33 -1.06
C LYS A 132 5.16 12.29 -1.27
N PHE A 133 5.19 13.42 -0.57
CA PHE A 133 4.20 14.49 -0.75
C PHE A 133 4.48 15.26 -2.04
N ILE A 134 3.46 15.39 -2.88
CA ILE A 134 3.46 16.22 -4.09
C ILE A 134 3.01 17.63 -3.70
N GLU A 135 1.99 17.73 -2.84
CA GLU A 135 1.46 18.99 -2.32
C GLU A 135 1.13 18.83 -0.84
N GLY A 136 1.32 19.89 -0.07
CA GLY A 136 0.93 19.94 1.34
C GLY A 136 1.72 19.00 2.25
N LYS A 137 1.04 18.47 3.26
CA LYS A 137 1.63 17.59 4.29
C LYS A 137 0.59 16.65 4.91
N GLY A 138 1.06 15.67 5.71
CA GLY A 138 0.20 14.83 6.55
C GLY A 138 -0.44 15.61 7.71
N TYR A 139 -1.55 15.08 8.25
CA TYR A 139 -2.14 15.62 9.47
C TYR A 139 -1.31 15.23 10.70
N SER A 140 -1.38 16.08 11.70
CA SER A 140 -0.66 15.92 12.96
C SER A 140 -1.50 15.19 14.01
N THR A 141 -0.85 14.80 15.13
CA THR A 141 -1.55 14.30 16.32
C THR A 141 -2.53 15.35 16.86
N THR A 142 -2.23 16.63 16.73
CA THR A 142 -3.14 17.72 17.12
C THR A 142 -4.41 17.70 16.27
N ASP A 143 -4.31 17.47 14.95
CA ASP A 143 -5.49 17.36 14.09
C ASP A 143 -6.38 16.16 14.47
N VAL A 144 -5.75 15.04 14.86
CA VAL A 144 -6.46 13.85 15.37
C VAL A 144 -7.21 14.19 16.67
N ASN A 145 -6.53 14.81 17.64
CA ASN A 145 -7.11 15.14 18.95
C ASN A 145 -8.24 16.18 18.86
N LEU A 146 -8.14 17.12 17.92
CA LEU A 146 -9.17 18.14 17.67
C LEU A 146 -10.29 17.63 16.74
N VAL A 147 -10.22 16.37 16.28
CA VAL A 147 -11.21 15.78 15.36
C VAL A 147 -11.35 16.61 14.07
N ASN A 148 -10.25 17.22 13.60
CA ASN A 148 -10.28 18.06 12.40
C ASN A 148 -10.68 17.22 11.18
N PRO A 149 -11.68 17.63 10.38
CA PRO A 149 -12.09 16.89 9.19
C PRO A 149 -11.14 17.18 8.02
N VAL A 150 -9.95 16.61 8.09
CA VAL A 150 -8.90 16.75 7.08
C VAL A 150 -8.62 15.43 6.40
N ALA A 151 -8.13 15.49 5.15
CA ALA A 151 -7.77 14.32 4.38
C ALA A 151 -6.44 14.51 3.66
N VAL A 152 -5.71 13.41 3.50
CA VAL A 152 -4.62 13.28 2.54
C VAL A 152 -5.07 12.34 1.45
N ILE A 153 -4.79 12.66 0.19
CA ILE A 153 -5.24 11.91 -0.98
C ILE A 153 -4.06 11.52 -1.88
N THR A 154 -4.24 10.52 -2.71
CA THR A 154 -3.26 10.18 -3.75
C THR A 154 -3.37 11.10 -4.97
N ALA A 155 -2.31 11.14 -5.79
CA ALA A 155 -2.32 11.81 -7.08
C ALA A 155 -3.45 11.31 -7.99
N ASP A 156 -3.76 10.03 -7.94
CA ASP A 156 -4.87 9.42 -8.69
C ASP A 156 -6.24 9.96 -8.25
N VAL A 157 -6.47 10.14 -6.95
CA VAL A 157 -7.70 10.75 -6.44
C VAL A 157 -7.78 12.21 -6.89
N ARG A 158 -6.68 12.98 -6.81
CA ARG A 158 -6.63 14.34 -7.34
C ARG A 158 -7.05 14.38 -8.80
N LYS A 159 -6.45 13.52 -9.63
CA LYS A 159 -6.77 13.45 -11.06
C LYS A 159 -8.23 13.06 -11.33
N LYS A 160 -8.75 12.07 -10.63
CA LYS A 160 -10.11 11.53 -10.88
C LYS A 160 -11.21 12.43 -10.31
N TYR A 161 -11.04 12.96 -9.09
CA TYR A 161 -12.08 13.69 -8.35
C TYR A 161 -11.98 15.20 -8.53
N PHE A 162 -10.78 15.76 -8.75
CA PHE A 162 -10.55 17.21 -8.91
C PHE A 162 -10.12 17.59 -10.34
N ASP A 163 -10.23 16.66 -11.32
CA ASP A 163 -9.86 16.89 -12.73
C ASP A 163 -8.41 17.40 -12.88
N ASP A 164 -7.51 16.85 -12.09
CA ASP A 164 -6.07 17.19 -12.00
C ASP A 164 -5.76 18.65 -11.60
N ARG A 165 -6.76 19.38 -11.11
CA ARG A 165 -6.55 20.72 -10.52
C ARG A 165 -5.95 20.60 -9.13
N THR A 166 -5.44 21.70 -8.59
CA THR A 166 -4.98 21.77 -7.19
C THR A 166 -6.11 21.34 -6.26
N ALA A 167 -5.86 20.30 -5.48
CA ALA A 167 -6.81 19.79 -4.51
C ALA A 167 -6.59 20.36 -3.11
N LEU A 168 -5.43 20.98 -2.87
CA LEU A 168 -5.07 21.50 -1.55
C LEU A 168 -6.03 22.60 -1.11
N GLY A 169 -6.65 22.41 0.06
CA GLY A 169 -7.66 23.32 0.61
C GLY A 169 -9.09 23.04 0.16
N GLU A 170 -9.29 22.28 -0.91
CA GLU A 170 -10.60 21.86 -1.42
C GLU A 170 -11.20 20.74 -0.56
N TYR A 171 -12.49 20.47 -0.76
CA TYR A 171 -13.21 19.48 0.01
C TYR A 171 -13.51 18.23 -0.81
N ILE A 172 -13.24 17.06 -0.19
CA ILE A 172 -13.65 15.76 -0.71
C ILE A 172 -14.77 15.19 0.17
N LYS A 173 -15.86 14.77 -0.46
CA LYS A 173 -16.98 14.14 0.25
C LYS A 173 -16.73 12.64 0.39
N LEU A 174 -16.70 12.15 1.62
CA LEU A 174 -16.50 10.73 1.94
C LEU A 174 -17.71 10.23 2.75
N GLY A 175 -18.61 9.56 2.04
CA GLY A 175 -19.91 9.18 2.61
C GLY A 175 -20.76 10.40 2.96
N LYS A 176 -21.00 10.64 4.25
CA LYS A 176 -21.84 11.77 4.74
C LYS A 176 -21.03 12.97 5.24
N LYS A 177 -19.70 12.90 5.24
CA LYS A 177 -18.81 13.94 5.79
C LYS A 177 -17.97 14.55 4.68
N ASP A 178 -17.69 15.84 4.78
CA ASP A 178 -16.76 16.56 3.93
C ASP A 178 -15.43 16.70 4.67
N PHE A 179 -14.34 16.42 3.97
CA PHE A 179 -12.98 16.50 4.50
C PHE A 179 -12.18 17.49 3.68
N ARG A 180 -11.49 18.42 4.32
CA ARG A 180 -10.59 19.34 3.64
C ARG A 180 -9.28 18.64 3.29
N VAL A 181 -8.90 18.68 2.03
CA VAL A 181 -7.63 18.12 1.55
C VAL A 181 -6.48 19.01 2.03
N ILE A 182 -5.53 18.43 2.77
CA ILE A 182 -4.36 19.12 3.30
C ILE A 182 -3.03 18.58 2.74
N GLY A 183 -3.08 17.49 2.01
CA GLY A 183 -1.91 16.91 1.36
C GLY A 183 -2.29 16.00 0.20
N VAL A 184 -1.42 15.97 -0.79
CA VAL A 184 -1.46 15.05 -1.92
C VAL A 184 -0.16 14.27 -1.95
N VAL A 185 -0.25 12.95 -1.94
CA VAL A 185 0.91 12.05 -1.99
C VAL A 185 0.97 11.33 -3.33
N ASP A 186 2.15 10.82 -3.65
CA ASP A 186 2.32 9.92 -4.79
C ASP A 186 1.49 8.64 -4.60
N ASN A 187 1.17 7.97 -5.70
CA ASN A 187 0.36 6.75 -5.64
C ASN A 187 1.10 5.63 -4.89
N VAL A 188 0.36 4.89 -4.10
CA VAL A 188 0.88 3.75 -3.33
C VAL A 188 0.46 2.46 -4.00
N SER A 189 1.39 1.53 -4.16
CA SER A 189 1.09 0.22 -4.74
C SER A 189 0.16 -0.59 -3.84
N LEU A 190 -0.80 -1.30 -4.44
CA LEU A 190 -1.68 -2.28 -3.77
C LEU A 190 -0.90 -3.38 -3.02
N LEU A 191 0.33 -3.67 -3.45
CA LEU A 191 1.20 -4.66 -2.81
C LEU A 191 1.73 -4.19 -1.45
N ARG A 192 1.64 -2.89 -1.16
CA ARG A 192 2.01 -2.26 0.12
C ARG A 192 0.79 -2.20 1.04
N ILE A 193 0.30 -3.36 1.48
CA ILE A 193 -1.00 -3.51 2.16
C ILE A 193 -1.16 -2.58 3.37
N LEU A 194 -0.10 -2.39 4.15
CA LEU A 194 -0.16 -1.63 5.39
C LEU A 194 -0.30 -0.11 5.16
N PRO A 195 0.52 0.56 4.35
CA PRO A 195 0.35 1.97 4.06
C PRO A 195 -0.69 2.24 2.97
N TYR A 196 -1.09 1.25 2.15
CA TYR A 196 -1.99 1.45 1.03
C TYR A 196 -3.34 2.05 1.41
N SER A 197 -3.72 3.07 0.70
CA SER A 197 -5.08 3.63 0.59
C SER A 197 -5.13 4.62 -0.58
N ASP A 198 -6.32 5.07 -0.97
CA ASP A 198 -6.51 6.20 -1.88
C ASP A 198 -6.67 7.51 -1.09
N VAL A 199 -7.27 7.41 0.10
CA VAL A 199 -7.55 8.53 0.99
C VAL A 199 -7.27 8.12 2.44
N TRP A 200 -6.58 9.00 3.17
CA TRP A 200 -6.32 8.85 4.61
C TRP A 200 -7.00 9.98 5.36
N VAL A 201 -7.65 9.65 6.48
CA VAL A 201 -8.30 10.60 7.37
C VAL A 201 -7.94 10.29 8.83
N PRO A 202 -7.99 11.30 9.75
CA PRO A 202 -7.74 11.09 11.16
C PRO A 202 -8.68 10.02 11.75
N ILE A 203 -8.11 9.14 12.59
CA ILE A 203 -8.88 8.19 13.39
C ILE A 203 -9.48 8.94 14.57
N THR A 204 -10.80 8.86 14.72
CA THR A 204 -11.57 9.59 15.75
C THR A 204 -12.66 8.71 16.35
#